data_30c256bf098ce6c47988a80e7a7c8bcf
#
_entry.id   30c256bf098ce6c47988a80e7a7c8bcf
#
_cell.length_a   1.000
_cell.length_b   1.000
_cell.length_c   1.000
_cell.angle_alpha   90.00
_cell.angle_beta   90.00
_cell.angle_gamma   90.00
#
_symmetry.space_group_name_H-M   'P 1'
#
loop_
_entity.id
_entity.type
_entity.pdbx_description
1 polymer ?
#
loop_
_entity_poly.entity_id
_entity_poly.type
_entity_poly.pdbx_seq_one_letter_code
_entity_poly.pdbx_strand_id
1 'polypeptide(L)'
;RWGSLNIDDEGMPSKRTVLIENGVLKSYLSDRIGARQVEMERTGSARRESYKFAPVSRMRNTFIDNGNDTFDDMITSIDFGLYAKKMGGGSVNPATGEFNFAVQEGYAIRNGKIAEPVRGATLIGKGFEVLPRISMISNDLELAAGMCGASSGWVPTTVGQPSLKIDSILVGGR
;
A
#
# COMPACT_ATOMS: atom_id res chain seq x y z
N ARG A 1 -2.87 -11.54 -12.64
CA ARG A 1 -3.21 -10.23 -12.09
C ARG A 1 -2.78 -9.14 -13.06
N TRP A 2 -3.31 -7.91 -12.90
CA TRP A 2 -3.09 -6.80 -13.83
C TRP A 2 -1.62 -6.35 -13.91
N GLY A 3 -0.89 -6.37 -12.81
CA GLY A 3 0.53 -6.07 -12.73
C GLY A 3 1.47 -7.26 -12.92
N SER A 4 0.97 -8.42 -13.36
CA SER A 4 1.80 -9.62 -13.54
C SER A 4 2.68 -9.53 -14.77
N LEU A 5 3.93 -9.95 -14.61
CA LEU A 5 4.89 -10.16 -15.71
C LEU A 5 5.85 -11.30 -15.34
N ASN A 6 6.34 -12.01 -16.35
CA ASN A 6 7.30 -13.09 -16.17
C ASN A 6 8.74 -12.58 -16.17
N ILE A 7 9.01 -11.60 -17.03
CA ILE A 7 10.33 -10.99 -17.23
C ILE A 7 10.10 -9.47 -17.24
N ASP A 8 10.94 -8.72 -16.55
CA ASP A 8 10.89 -7.25 -16.54
C ASP A 8 11.54 -6.64 -17.80
N ASP A 9 11.46 -5.32 -17.96
CA ASP A 9 11.97 -4.61 -19.13
C ASP A 9 13.52 -4.52 -19.19
N GLU A 10 14.21 -5.11 -18.25
CA GLU A 10 15.68 -5.33 -18.27
C GLU A 10 16.06 -6.82 -18.46
N GLY A 11 15.09 -7.68 -18.79
CA GLY A 11 15.31 -9.10 -19.02
C GLY A 11 15.47 -9.94 -17.74
N MET A 12 15.14 -9.38 -16.55
CA MET A 12 15.23 -10.08 -15.28
C MET A 12 13.93 -10.83 -14.98
N PRO A 13 14.00 -12.15 -14.67
CA PRO A 13 12.80 -12.88 -14.23
C PRO A 13 12.16 -12.24 -13.00
N SER A 14 10.84 -12.15 -13.01
CA SER A 14 10.07 -11.67 -11.87
C SER A 14 10.06 -12.70 -10.75
N LYS A 15 10.20 -12.26 -9.52
CA LYS A 15 10.15 -13.12 -8.32
C LYS A 15 9.26 -12.49 -7.23
N ARG A 16 8.73 -13.32 -6.33
CA ARG A 16 8.14 -12.81 -5.11
C ARG A 16 9.22 -12.10 -4.30
N THR A 17 8.93 -10.87 -3.90
CA THR A 17 9.86 -10.04 -3.11
C THR A 17 9.16 -9.60 -1.84
N VAL A 18 9.66 -10.00 -0.68
CA VAL A 18 9.19 -9.53 0.61
C VAL A 18 9.86 -8.18 0.88
N LEU A 19 9.06 -7.11 0.93
CA LEU A 19 9.56 -5.76 1.20
C LEU A 19 9.66 -5.50 2.70
N ILE A 20 8.61 -5.84 3.44
CA ILE A 20 8.52 -5.67 4.89
C ILE A 20 8.01 -6.97 5.49
N GLU A 21 8.64 -7.43 6.55
CA GLU A 21 8.25 -8.62 7.30
C GLU A 21 8.28 -8.32 8.79
N ASN A 22 7.15 -8.52 9.47
CA ASN A 22 6.99 -8.22 10.90
C ASN A 22 7.45 -6.81 11.28
N GLY A 23 7.07 -5.81 10.46
CA GLY A 23 7.44 -4.40 10.66
C GLY A 23 8.89 -4.04 10.28
N VAL A 24 9.70 -5.00 9.83
CA VAL A 24 11.11 -4.79 9.47
C VAL A 24 11.26 -4.74 7.95
N LEU A 25 11.90 -3.68 7.44
CA LEU A 25 12.25 -3.55 6.02
C LEU A 25 13.29 -4.61 5.64
N LYS A 26 12.98 -5.45 4.66
CA LYS A 26 13.82 -6.55 4.18
C LYS A 26 14.43 -6.29 2.82
N SER A 27 13.70 -5.62 1.93
CA SER A 27 14.11 -5.45 0.54
C SER A 27 13.44 -4.23 -0.08
N TYR A 28 13.89 -3.90 -1.28
CA TYR A 28 13.29 -2.87 -2.14
C TYR A 28 12.88 -3.50 -3.47
N LEU A 29 11.95 -2.86 -4.17
CA LEU A 29 11.79 -3.11 -5.60
C LEU A 29 12.98 -2.47 -6.31
N SER A 30 13.74 -3.24 -7.08
CA SER A 30 14.97 -2.76 -7.69
C SER A 30 15.09 -3.12 -9.16
N ASP A 31 15.53 -2.15 -9.95
CA ASP A 31 16.12 -2.30 -11.28
C ASP A 31 17.63 -2.52 -11.17
N ARG A 32 18.33 -2.53 -12.30
CA ARG A 32 19.78 -2.74 -12.36
C ARG A 32 20.57 -1.63 -11.68
N ILE A 33 20.15 -0.39 -11.84
CA ILE A 33 20.85 0.78 -11.26
C ILE A 33 20.58 0.84 -9.75
N GLY A 34 19.33 0.77 -9.36
CA GLY A 34 18.93 0.79 -7.96
C GLY A 34 19.53 -0.36 -7.16
N ALA A 35 19.56 -1.57 -7.73
CA ALA A 35 20.17 -2.73 -7.07
C ALA A 35 21.67 -2.52 -6.77
N ARG A 36 22.40 -1.88 -7.70
CA ARG A 36 23.82 -1.53 -7.48
C ARG A 36 24.02 -0.46 -6.42
N GLN A 37 23.13 0.55 -6.38
CA GLN A 37 23.22 1.64 -5.42
C GLN A 37 22.99 1.17 -3.97
N VAL A 38 22.13 0.19 -3.77
CA VAL A 38 21.80 -0.35 -2.45
C VAL A 38 22.45 -1.71 -2.16
N GLU A 39 23.36 -2.16 -3.05
CA GLU A 39 24.10 -3.44 -2.95
C GLU A 39 23.18 -4.65 -2.74
N MET A 40 22.06 -4.70 -3.47
CA MET A 40 21.07 -5.77 -3.41
C MET A 40 20.89 -6.48 -4.75
N GLU A 41 20.27 -7.65 -4.73
CA GLU A 41 19.86 -8.33 -5.94
C GLU A 41 18.72 -7.58 -6.66
N ARG A 42 18.69 -7.69 -8.00
CA ARG A 42 17.57 -7.24 -8.79
C ARG A 42 16.32 -8.06 -8.48
N THR A 43 15.17 -7.38 -8.45
CA THR A 43 13.90 -8.01 -8.07
C THR A 43 12.97 -8.31 -9.25
N GLY A 44 13.43 -8.06 -10.50
CA GLY A 44 12.58 -8.20 -11.68
C GLY A 44 11.43 -7.19 -11.66
N SER A 45 11.74 -5.94 -11.30
CA SER A 45 10.77 -4.86 -11.12
C SER A 45 11.04 -3.66 -12.01
N ALA A 46 12.01 -3.74 -12.92
CA ALA A 46 12.29 -2.70 -13.90
C ALA A 46 11.17 -2.66 -14.94
N ARG A 47 10.47 -1.55 -15.07
CA ARG A 47 9.32 -1.44 -15.98
C ARG A 47 9.28 -0.08 -16.66
N ARG A 48 8.69 -0.04 -17.83
CA ARG A 48 8.44 1.15 -18.62
C ARG A 48 7.12 1.06 -19.38
N GLU A 49 6.53 2.19 -19.69
CA GLU A 49 5.31 2.27 -20.49
C GLU A 49 5.54 1.82 -21.93
N SER A 50 6.65 2.25 -22.52
CA SER A 50 7.02 1.92 -23.90
C SER A 50 8.53 2.00 -24.12
N TYR A 51 8.97 1.64 -25.32
CA TYR A 51 10.40 1.74 -25.73
C TYR A 51 10.98 3.18 -25.65
N LYS A 52 10.15 4.21 -25.55
CA LYS A 52 10.56 5.60 -25.44
C LYS A 52 11.12 5.98 -24.07
N PHE A 53 10.90 5.12 -23.08
CA PHE A 53 11.31 5.35 -21.69
C PHE A 53 12.42 4.40 -21.28
N ALA A 54 13.37 4.89 -20.48
CA ALA A 54 14.27 4.02 -19.74
C ALA A 54 13.48 3.30 -18.63
N PRO A 55 13.66 1.97 -18.45
CA PRO A 55 13.00 1.26 -17.37
C PRO A 55 13.56 1.69 -16.01
N VAL A 56 12.67 1.79 -15.02
CA VAL A 56 13.03 2.04 -13.62
C VAL A 56 12.24 1.10 -12.72
N SER A 57 12.62 1.01 -11.46
CA SER A 57 11.90 0.22 -10.45
C SER A 57 10.44 0.66 -10.33
N ARG A 58 9.50 -0.27 -10.49
CA ARG A 58 8.06 -0.01 -10.46
C ARG A 58 7.32 -1.10 -9.70
N MET A 59 6.18 -0.72 -9.17
CA MET A 59 5.21 -1.67 -8.61
C MET A 59 4.77 -2.69 -9.68
N ARG A 60 4.45 -3.89 -9.21
CA ARG A 60 3.80 -4.98 -9.94
C ARG A 60 2.48 -5.33 -9.24
N ASN A 61 2.36 -6.53 -8.69
CA ASN A 61 1.32 -6.87 -7.72
C ASN A 61 1.89 -6.64 -6.33
N THR A 62 1.53 -5.53 -5.68
CA THR A 62 2.10 -5.14 -4.38
C THR A 62 0.97 -5.05 -3.38
N PHE A 63 1.05 -5.82 -2.30
CA PHE A 63 -0.02 -5.94 -1.33
C PHE A 63 0.51 -6.26 0.06
N ILE A 64 -0.30 -5.95 1.07
CA ILE A 64 -0.12 -6.48 2.43
C ILE A 64 -0.75 -7.86 2.44
N ASP A 65 -0.02 -8.88 2.89
CA ASP A 65 -0.50 -10.26 2.94
C ASP A 65 -1.50 -10.44 4.09
N ASN A 66 -2.30 -11.51 4.05
CA ASN A 66 -3.25 -11.82 5.11
C ASN A 66 -2.57 -12.00 6.47
N GLY A 67 -3.20 -11.47 7.50
CA GLY A 67 -2.96 -11.81 8.89
C GLY A 67 -3.90 -12.91 9.39
N ASN A 68 -4.02 -12.98 10.72
CA ASN A 68 -4.85 -14.00 11.39
C ASN A 68 -6.08 -13.40 12.09
N ASP A 69 -6.19 -12.08 12.14
CA ASP A 69 -7.30 -11.42 12.81
C ASP A 69 -8.58 -11.48 11.97
N THR A 70 -9.72 -11.26 12.58
CA THR A 70 -10.98 -11.09 11.87
C THR A 70 -11.41 -9.63 11.88
N PHE A 71 -12.20 -9.24 10.89
CA PHE A 71 -12.74 -7.88 10.83
C PHE A 71 -13.59 -7.57 12.09
N ASP A 72 -14.36 -8.52 12.57
CA ASP A 72 -15.22 -8.34 13.75
C ASP A 72 -14.40 -8.15 15.03
N ASP A 73 -13.30 -8.89 15.19
CA ASP A 73 -12.37 -8.71 16.32
C ASP A 73 -11.73 -7.32 16.29
N MET A 74 -11.37 -6.84 15.11
CA MET A 74 -10.84 -5.48 14.96
C MET A 74 -11.85 -4.42 15.43
N ILE A 75 -13.09 -4.48 14.90
CA ILE A 75 -14.13 -3.50 15.24
C ILE A 75 -14.43 -3.52 16.74
N THR A 76 -14.59 -4.70 17.33
CA THR A 76 -14.89 -4.84 18.76
C THR A 76 -13.78 -4.37 19.67
N SER A 77 -12.53 -4.34 19.19
CA SER A 77 -11.36 -3.86 19.93
C SER A 77 -11.19 -2.33 19.94
N ILE A 78 -12.10 -1.57 19.32
CA ILE A 78 -11.99 -0.12 19.16
C ILE A 78 -13.12 0.59 19.91
N ASP A 79 -12.78 1.33 20.97
CA ASP A 79 -13.76 2.13 21.71
C ASP A 79 -14.23 3.37 20.94
N PHE A 80 -13.28 4.06 20.30
CA PHE A 80 -13.54 5.23 19.48
C PHE A 80 -12.58 5.25 18.28
N GLY A 81 -13.13 5.38 17.07
CA GLY A 81 -12.32 5.37 15.85
C GLY A 81 -13.09 5.69 14.58
N LEU A 82 -12.39 5.53 13.46
CA LEU A 82 -12.92 5.69 12.10
C LEU A 82 -12.76 4.37 11.34
N TYR A 83 -13.83 3.82 10.83
CA TYR A 83 -13.81 2.79 9.81
C TYR A 83 -13.78 3.44 8.42
N ALA A 84 -12.62 3.46 7.78
CA ALA A 84 -12.45 3.92 6.41
C ALA A 84 -12.74 2.75 5.45
N LYS A 85 -14.01 2.55 5.11
CA LYS A 85 -14.49 1.42 4.30
C LYS A 85 -14.04 1.52 2.84
N LYS A 86 -14.05 2.74 2.29
CA LYS A 86 -13.63 2.98 0.90
C LYS A 86 -12.75 4.22 0.83
N MET A 87 -11.57 4.04 0.28
CA MET A 87 -10.64 5.13 0.04
C MET A 87 -10.95 5.82 -1.28
N GLY A 88 -10.76 7.12 -1.31
CA GLY A 88 -10.82 7.96 -2.49
C GLY A 88 -9.45 8.30 -3.05
N GLY A 89 -9.37 9.39 -3.79
CA GLY A 89 -8.12 9.92 -4.31
C GLY A 89 -7.22 10.49 -3.22
N GLY A 90 -5.94 10.57 -3.51
CA GLY A 90 -4.95 11.15 -2.61
C GLY A 90 -3.59 11.31 -3.27
N SER A 91 -2.61 11.67 -2.50
CA SER A 91 -1.24 11.86 -2.96
C SER A 91 -0.23 11.32 -1.95
N VAL A 92 0.94 10.97 -2.47
CA VAL A 92 2.10 10.57 -1.68
C VAL A 92 3.30 11.35 -2.17
N ASN A 93 4.10 11.88 -1.24
CA ASN A 93 5.42 12.40 -1.54
C ASN A 93 6.44 11.26 -1.32
N PRO A 94 7.01 10.68 -2.37
CA PRO A 94 7.92 9.53 -2.22
C PRO A 94 9.24 9.87 -1.52
N ALA A 95 9.64 11.15 -1.50
CA ALA A 95 10.88 11.58 -0.84
C ALA A 95 10.71 11.67 0.69
N THR A 96 9.55 12.10 1.17
CA THR A 96 9.27 12.29 2.60
C THR A 96 8.39 11.18 3.19
N GLY A 97 7.75 10.36 2.34
CA GLY A 97 6.75 9.37 2.74
C GLY A 97 5.43 9.97 3.22
N GLU A 98 5.25 11.31 3.11
CA GLU A 98 4.01 11.98 3.49
C GLU A 98 2.89 11.62 2.53
N PHE A 99 1.72 11.35 3.07
CA PHE A 99 0.53 11.04 2.29
C PHE A 99 -0.71 11.74 2.83
N ASN A 100 -1.68 11.94 1.93
CA ASN A 100 -3.04 12.28 2.28
C ASN A 100 -3.99 11.50 1.34
N PHE A 101 -5.01 10.87 1.91
CA PHE A 101 -6.01 10.13 1.17
C PHE A 101 -7.40 10.42 1.69
N ALA A 102 -8.30 10.85 0.80
CA ALA A 102 -9.69 11.06 1.14
C ALA A 102 -10.39 9.73 1.46
N VAL A 103 -11.25 9.74 2.46
CA VAL A 103 -12.17 8.64 2.75
C VAL A 103 -13.45 8.88 1.97
N GLN A 104 -13.74 8.02 1.00
CA GLN A 104 -14.95 8.13 0.17
C GLN A 104 -16.18 7.60 0.91
N GLU A 105 -16.02 6.51 1.66
CA GLU A 105 -17.06 5.93 2.51
C GLU A 105 -16.42 5.58 3.85
N GLY A 106 -16.94 6.16 4.93
CA GLY A 106 -16.45 5.93 6.27
C GLY A 106 -17.53 6.02 7.32
N TYR A 107 -17.29 5.39 8.45
CA TYR A 107 -18.20 5.32 9.59
C TYR A 107 -17.43 5.55 10.89
N ALA A 108 -18.07 6.20 11.85
CA ALA A 108 -17.54 6.23 13.21
C ALA A 108 -17.59 4.84 13.82
N ILE A 109 -16.62 4.53 14.66
CA ILE A 109 -16.66 3.36 15.54
C ILE A 109 -16.86 3.89 16.96
N ARG A 110 -17.84 3.32 17.68
CA ARG A 110 -18.11 3.65 19.06
C ARG A 110 -18.39 2.39 19.87
N ASN A 111 -17.66 2.19 20.96
CA ASN A 111 -17.80 1.07 21.87
C ASN A 111 -17.82 -0.29 21.12
N GLY A 112 -16.89 -0.51 20.22
CA GLY A 112 -16.76 -1.75 19.46
C GLY A 112 -17.85 -1.98 18.39
N LYS A 113 -18.52 -0.93 17.92
CA LYS A 113 -19.58 -1.03 16.92
C LYS A 113 -19.46 0.07 15.87
N ILE A 114 -19.77 -0.31 14.61
CA ILE A 114 -19.90 0.65 13.52
C ILE A 114 -21.15 1.50 13.78
N ALA A 115 -21.00 2.81 13.75
CA ALA A 115 -22.02 3.80 14.09
C ALA A 115 -22.36 4.69 12.89
N GLU A 116 -22.52 5.99 13.10
CA GLU A 116 -22.94 6.95 12.10
C GLU A 116 -21.93 7.13 10.95
N PRO A 117 -22.37 7.41 9.71
CA PRO A 117 -21.48 7.72 8.60
C PRO A 117 -20.73 9.02 8.86
N VAL A 118 -19.44 9.03 8.45
CA VAL A 118 -18.55 10.20 8.55
C VAL A 118 -18.36 10.80 7.17
N ARG A 119 -18.45 12.12 7.08
CA ARG A 119 -18.31 12.88 5.83
C ARG A 119 -17.02 13.70 5.83
N GLY A 120 -16.34 13.72 4.68
CA GLY A 120 -15.19 14.61 4.45
C GLY A 120 -13.93 14.25 5.21
N ALA A 121 -13.78 13.02 5.69
CA ALA A 121 -12.57 12.57 6.36
C ALA A 121 -11.41 12.39 5.38
N THR A 122 -10.20 12.72 5.81
CA THR A 122 -8.95 12.53 5.08
C THR A 122 -7.92 11.91 6.03
N LEU A 123 -7.32 10.80 5.64
CA LEU A 123 -6.21 10.19 6.37
C LEU A 123 -4.90 10.88 5.98
N ILE A 124 -4.14 11.31 6.98
CA ILE A 124 -2.89 12.07 6.80
C ILE A 124 -1.80 11.41 7.63
N GLY A 125 -0.61 11.21 7.05
CA GLY A 125 0.49 10.62 7.79
C GLY A 125 1.76 10.50 6.97
N LYS A 126 2.75 9.84 7.58
CA LYS A 126 3.99 9.40 6.91
C LYS A 126 4.04 7.88 6.95
N GLY A 127 4.36 7.24 5.83
CA GLY A 127 4.34 5.79 5.72
C GLY A 127 5.15 5.10 6.82
N PHE A 128 6.38 5.56 7.08
CA PHE A 128 7.27 4.97 8.10
C PHE A 128 6.80 5.20 9.55
N GLU A 129 5.90 6.16 9.81
CA GLU A 129 5.30 6.39 11.12
C GLU A 129 4.01 5.59 11.31
N VAL A 130 3.25 5.39 10.22
CA VAL A 130 1.94 4.72 10.26
C VAL A 130 2.07 3.19 10.19
N LEU A 131 2.97 2.67 9.34
CA LEU A 131 3.15 1.23 9.20
C LEU A 131 3.48 0.50 10.53
N PRO A 132 4.34 1.03 11.42
CA PRO A 132 4.60 0.40 12.73
C PRO A 132 3.40 0.43 13.70
N ARG A 133 2.37 1.22 13.41
CA ARG A 133 1.14 1.33 14.22
C ARG A 133 0.04 0.37 13.76
N ILE A 134 0.31 -0.47 12.77
CA ILE A 134 -0.61 -1.54 12.38
C ILE A 134 -0.53 -2.60 13.46
N SER A 135 -1.59 -2.75 14.25
CA SER A 135 -1.66 -3.69 15.37
C SER A 135 -2.43 -4.96 15.06
N MET A 136 -3.33 -4.93 14.06
CA MET A 136 -4.08 -6.11 13.62
C MET A 136 -4.17 -6.13 12.10
N ILE A 137 -4.12 -7.34 11.52
CA ILE A 137 -4.22 -7.60 10.08
C ILE A 137 -5.20 -8.74 9.87
N SER A 138 -6.28 -8.47 9.12
CA SER A 138 -7.32 -9.46 8.84
C SER A 138 -6.89 -10.47 7.75
N ASN A 139 -7.75 -11.46 7.54
CA ASN A 139 -7.60 -12.52 6.53
C ASN A 139 -8.45 -12.29 5.27
N ASP A 140 -8.94 -11.08 5.05
CA ASP A 140 -9.87 -10.67 4.01
C ASP A 140 -9.19 -9.91 2.84
N LEU A 141 -7.97 -10.29 2.47
CA LEU A 141 -7.20 -9.63 1.39
C LEU A 141 -8.01 -9.50 0.10
N GLU A 142 -8.20 -8.27 -0.33
CA GLU A 142 -8.74 -7.93 -1.64
C GLU A 142 -7.71 -7.27 -2.52
N LEU A 143 -7.80 -7.51 -3.83
CA LEU A 143 -6.88 -6.99 -4.84
C LEU A 143 -7.61 -6.15 -5.86
N ALA A 144 -7.11 -4.95 -6.13
CA ALA A 144 -7.64 -4.03 -7.10
C ALA A 144 -6.62 -3.71 -8.21
N ALA A 145 -7.11 -3.57 -9.45
CA ALA A 145 -6.30 -3.07 -10.56
C ALA A 145 -6.02 -1.57 -10.39
N GLY A 146 -4.83 -1.16 -10.80
CA GLY A 146 -4.40 0.23 -10.75
C GLY A 146 -3.32 0.55 -11.76
N MET A 147 -2.95 1.82 -11.82
CA MET A 147 -1.86 2.32 -12.66
C MET A 147 -0.80 2.99 -11.77
N CYS A 148 0.45 2.72 -12.05
CA CYS A 148 1.59 3.34 -11.38
C CYS A 148 2.26 4.31 -12.33
N GLY A 149 2.31 5.60 -11.98
CA GLY A 149 2.98 6.66 -12.75
C GLY A 149 4.36 6.97 -12.19
N ALA A 150 5.38 7.08 -13.03
CA ALA A 150 6.71 7.55 -12.68
C ALA A 150 7.48 8.02 -13.93
N SER A 151 8.79 8.28 -13.79
CA SER A 151 9.65 8.76 -14.89
C SER A 151 9.67 7.82 -16.11
N SER A 152 9.37 6.54 -15.94
CA SER A 152 9.26 5.57 -17.05
C SER A 152 7.83 5.43 -17.61
N GLY A 153 6.95 6.41 -17.37
CA GLY A 153 5.57 6.44 -17.87
C GLY A 153 4.59 5.68 -16.95
N TRP A 154 3.42 5.31 -17.48
CA TRP A 154 2.35 4.63 -16.77
C TRP A 154 2.41 3.13 -16.99
N VAL A 155 2.38 2.35 -15.92
CA VAL A 155 2.40 0.87 -16.00
C VAL A 155 1.26 0.26 -15.20
N PRO A 156 0.63 -0.83 -15.69
CA PRO A 156 -0.40 -1.55 -14.96
C PRO A 156 0.13 -2.14 -13.67
N THR A 157 -0.63 -2.05 -12.59
CA THR A 157 -0.30 -2.62 -11.29
C THR A 157 -1.52 -3.30 -10.67
N THR A 158 -1.27 -4.15 -9.70
CA THR A 158 -2.30 -4.62 -8.77
C THR A 158 -1.88 -4.21 -7.37
N VAL A 159 -2.77 -3.59 -6.64
CA VAL A 159 -2.58 -3.25 -5.23
C VAL A 159 -3.57 -4.02 -4.39
N GLY A 160 -3.25 -4.27 -3.13
CA GLY A 160 -4.17 -4.94 -2.24
C GLY A 160 -3.76 -4.85 -0.79
N GLN A 161 -4.76 -5.03 0.04
CA GLN A 161 -4.60 -5.18 1.48
C GLN A 161 -5.81 -5.85 2.07
N PRO A 162 -5.66 -6.56 3.19
CA PRO A 162 -6.78 -6.93 4.04
C PRO A 162 -7.25 -5.72 4.86
N SER A 163 -8.29 -5.88 5.65
CA SER A 163 -8.64 -4.92 6.68
C SER A 163 -7.49 -4.78 7.68
N LEU A 164 -7.16 -3.53 8.04
CA LEU A 164 -6.04 -3.18 8.92
C LEU A 164 -6.54 -2.33 10.07
N LYS A 165 -6.11 -2.65 11.29
CA LYS A 165 -6.24 -1.74 12.43
C LYS A 165 -4.96 -0.95 12.60
N ILE A 166 -5.08 0.37 12.56
CA ILE A 166 -4.01 1.32 12.82
C ILE A 166 -4.34 2.02 14.13
N ASP A 167 -3.51 1.86 15.15
CA ASP A 167 -3.81 2.35 16.50
C ASP A 167 -3.94 3.88 16.56
N SER A 168 -3.20 4.59 15.71
CA SER A 168 -3.27 6.06 15.66
C SER A 168 -2.86 6.58 14.30
N ILE A 169 -3.71 7.40 13.72
CA ILE A 169 -3.46 8.14 12.47
C ILE A 169 -4.16 9.50 12.55
N LEU A 170 -3.57 10.52 11.93
CA LEU A 170 -4.22 11.82 11.84
C LEU A 170 -5.38 11.78 10.85
N VAL A 171 -6.54 12.20 11.31
CA VAL A 171 -7.73 12.35 10.48
C VAL A 171 -8.07 13.84 10.37
N GLY A 172 -7.91 14.37 9.16
CA GLY A 172 -8.41 15.71 8.81
C GLY A 172 -9.86 15.63 8.30
N GLY A 173 -10.55 16.75 8.30
CA GLY A 173 -11.91 16.86 7.77
C GLY A 173 -12.69 17.99 8.45
N ARG A 174 -13.94 18.20 7.99
CA ARG A 174 -14.90 19.16 8.54
C ARG A 174 -16.07 18.41 9.15
#